data_cb647370da44b0fea13d19aa1c292110
#
_entry.id   cb647370da44b0fea13d19aa1c292110
#
_cell.length_a   1.000
_cell.length_b   1.000
_cell.length_c   1.000
_cell.angle_alpha   90.00
_cell.angle_beta   90.00
_cell.angle_gamma   90.00
#
_symmetry.space_group_name_H-M   'P 1'
#
loop_
_entity.id
_entity.type
_entity.pdbx_description
1 polymer ?
#
loop_
_entity_poly.entity_id
_entity_poly.type
_entity_poly.pdbx_seq_one_letter_code
_entity_poly.pdbx_strand_id
1 'polypeptide(L)'
;GSDSDISEATNIEDYFDDNSINKSKYKRDLSVDRKLIGLEQMLWIKNNLNKKFKWSIIGQQVLMAQVYLPTIFANMNKKILPDYLHKYLKIGGVNVPFNTDAWDGYPKERERLFKELKKADSVLVLTGDTHNSWLNNLYDENNNFIGVEIGTPAISSPNTIDTFGSLTDGIEEGFIKENKNVKWTEGKHKGYTLLKLTKDKSEVSFVYVNTVKSKVYEVIDTNKFNVKPNTPII
;
A
#
# COMPACT_ATOMS: atom_id res chain seq x y z
N GLY A 1 29.76 9.79 6.37
CA GLY A 1 29.73 8.74 5.43
C GLY A 1 28.63 9.06 4.44
N SER A 2 28.97 9.20 3.17
CA SER A 2 28.04 9.53 2.11
C SER A 2 27.02 8.41 1.95
N ASP A 3 25.75 8.68 2.16
CA ASP A 3 24.62 7.82 1.82
C ASP A 3 24.44 7.75 0.29
N SER A 4 25.49 7.38 -0.42
CA SER A 4 25.47 7.16 -1.86
C SER A 4 25.01 5.75 -2.25
N ASP A 5 24.55 4.95 -1.29
CA ASP A 5 23.99 3.61 -1.49
C ASP A 5 22.47 3.56 -1.30
N ILE A 6 21.76 4.62 -1.64
CA ILE A 6 20.40 4.46 -2.13
C ILE A 6 20.58 3.84 -3.52
N SER A 7 20.81 2.54 -3.54
CA SER A 7 20.82 1.80 -4.79
C SER A 7 19.54 2.15 -5.50
N GLU A 8 19.68 2.62 -6.72
CA GLU A 8 18.61 2.97 -7.63
C GLU A 8 17.43 2.01 -7.44
N ALA A 9 16.25 2.57 -7.24
CA ALA A 9 15.04 1.78 -7.10
C ALA A 9 15.05 0.75 -8.23
N THR A 10 14.95 -0.52 -7.89
CA THR A 10 15.06 -1.61 -8.86
C THR A 10 14.03 -1.37 -9.95
N ASN A 11 14.46 -0.90 -11.11
CA ASN A 11 13.55 -0.62 -12.21
C ASN A 11 13.05 -1.93 -12.79
N ILE A 12 11.75 -2.17 -12.71
CA ILE A 12 11.14 -3.41 -13.19
C ILE A 12 11.38 -3.64 -14.70
N GLU A 13 11.59 -2.57 -15.46
CA GLU A 13 11.84 -2.63 -16.90
C GLU A 13 13.16 -3.35 -17.24
N ASP A 14 14.15 -3.34 -16.35
CA ASP A 14 15.45 -4.02 -16.51
C ASP A 14 15.34 -5.55 -16.45
N TYR A 15 14.15 -6.05 -16.12
CA TYR A 15 13.87 -7.49 -15.99
C TYR A 15 12.93 -8.01 -17.06
N PHE A 16 12.58 -7.18 -18.05
CA PHE A 16 11.78 -7.63 -19.17
C PHE A 16 12.65 -8.26 -20.25
N ASP A 17 12.34 -9.52 -20.57
CA ASP A 17 12.64 -10.10 -21.86
C ASP A 17 11.59 -9.60 -22.87
N ASP A 18 11.69 -9.94 -24.17
CA ASP A 18 10.87 -9.37 -25.26
C ASP A 18 9.38 -9.23 -24.94
N ASN A 19 8.77 -10.19 -24.22
CA ASN A 19 7.35 -10.19 -23.91
C ASN A 19 7.00 -10.60 -22.46
N SER A 20 7.99 -10.88 -21.61
CA SER A 20 7.76 -11.38 -20.25
C SER A 20 8.77 -10.82 -19.27
N ILE A 21 8.44 -10.94 -17.96
CA ILE A 21 9.37 -10.59 -16.90
C ILE A 21 10.14 -11.81 -16.39
N ASN A 22 11.45 -11.67 -16.22
CA ASN A 22 12.27 -12.65 -15.51
C ASN A 22 12.01 -12.56 -14.00
N LYS A 23 10.94 -13.22 -13.55
CA LYS A 23 10.49 -13.21 -12.16
C LYS A 23 11.57 -13.63 -11.17
N SER A 24 12.35 -14.64 -11.50
CA SER A 24 13.35 -15.20 -10.59
C SER A 24 14.48 -14.22 -10.36
N LYS A 25 14.97 -13.59 -11.43
CA LYS A 25 15.98 -12.53 -11.34
C LYS A 25 15.44 -11.34 -10.55
N TYR A 26 14.23 -10.86 -10.89
CA TYR A 26 13.61 -9.72 -10.23
C TYR A 26 13.42 -9.94 -8.73
N LYS A 27 12.84 -11.07 -8.32
CA LYS A 27 12.66 -11.41 -6.90
C LYS A 27 13.97 -11.55 -6.15
N ARG A 28 15.01 -12.14 -6.77
CA ARG A 28 16.33 -12.24 -6.17
C ARG A 28 16.93 -10.87 -5.91
N ASP A 29 16.87 -9.97 -6.88
CA ASP A 29 17.47 -8.65 -6.79
C ASP A 29 16.68 -7.73 -5.83
N LEU A 30 15.35 -7.89 -5.73
CA LEU A 30 14.54 -7.27 -4.66
C LEU A 30 14.90 -7.80 -3.27
N SER A 31 15.42 -9.03 -3.15
CA SER A 31 15.80 -9.62 -1.87
C SER A 31 17.13 -9.12 -1.30
N VAL A 32 17.81 -8.20 -1.97
CA VAL A 32 18.99 -7.51 -1.43
C VAL A 32 18.60 -6.70 -0.18
N ASP A 33 19.50 -6.62 0.80
CA ASP A 33 19.25 -5.90 2.05
C ASP A 33 19.34 -4.38 1.86
N ARG A 34 18.24 -3.81 1.37
CA ARG A 34 18.07 -2.36 1.23
C ARG A 34 17.36 -1.75 2.43
N LYS A 35 17.53 -0.45 2.63
CA LYS A 35 16.96 0.32 3.74
C LYS A 35 16.00 1.37 3.22
N LEU A 36 14.80 1.41 3.76
CA LEU A 36 13.81 2.47 3.51
C LEU A 36 13.84 3.50 4.65
N ILE A 37 13.83 3.02 5.90
CA ILE A 37 13.85 3.90 7.08
C ILE A 37 15.22 3.96 7.76
N GLY A 38 16.12 3.03 7.44
CA GLY A 38 17.46 2.98 7.98
C GLY A 38 17.54 2.53 9.46
N LEU A 39 18.79 2.41 9.94
CA LEU A 39 19.08 1.85 11.26
C LEU A 39 18.57 2.74 12.40
N GLU A 40 18.75 4.04 12.28
CA GLU A 40 18.40 5.00 13.34
C GLU A 40 16.91 4.99 13.66
N GLN A 41 16.06 5.11 12.63
CA GLN A 41 14.61 5.04 12.80
C GLN A 41 14.16 3.66 13.29
N MET A 42 14.77 2.58 12.80
CA MET A 42 14.48 1.23 13.27
C MET A 42 14.78 1.06 14.76
N LEU A 43 15.93 1.58 15.24
CA LEU A 43 16.29 1.58 16.66
C LEU A 43 15.33 2.44 17.47
N TRP A 44 14.92 3.59 16.95
CA TRP A 44 13.95 4.45 17.62
C TRP A 44 12.60 3.72 17.80
N ILE A 45 12.08 3.08 16.75
CA ILE A 45 10.85 2.27 16.82
C ILE A 45 11.00 1.18 17.88
N LYS A 46 12.08 0.39 17.81
CA LYS A 46 12.36 -0.69 18.77
C LYS A 46 12.34 -0.22 20.23
N ASN A 47 12.91 0.97 20.51
CA ASN A 47 13.03 1.50 21.85
C ASN A 47 11.75 2.17 22.36
N ASN A 48 10.85 2.59 21.46
CA ASN A 48 9.63 3.34 21.79
C ASN A 48 8.34 2.52 21.69
N LEU A 49 8.37 1.35 21.05
CA LEU A 49 7.22 0.45 21.06
C LEU A 49 6.92 -0.05 22.46
N ASN A 50 5.68 0.12 22.90
CA ASN A 50 5.28 -0.17 24.27
C ASN A 50 3.93 -0.91 24.32
N LYS A 51 3.92 -2.11 24.91
CA LYS A 51 2.72 -2.92 25.14
C LYS A 51 1.71 -2.34 26.14
N LYS A 52 2.07 -1.27 26.84
CA LYS A 52 1.14 -0.61 27.76
C LYS A 52 -0.02 0.09 27.06
N PHE A 53 0.17 0.44 25.79
CA PHE A 53 -0.87 1.08 24.98
C PHE A 53 -1.65 0.02 24.21
N LYS A 54 -2.96 0.18 24.19
CA LYS A 54 -3.86 -0.71 23.45
C LYS A 54 -3.63 -0.64 21.93
N TRP A 55 -3.28 0.55 21.43
CA TRP A 55 -3.00 0.81 20.04
C TRP A 55 -1.61 1.38 19.84
N SER A 56 -0.90 0.85 18.89
CA SER A 56 0.34 1.41 18.35
C SER A 56 0.08 1.90 16.94
N ILE A 57 0.20 3.22 16.74
CA ILE A 57 -0.03 3.86 15.45
C ILE A 57 1.31 4.19 14.81
N ILE A 58 1.53 3.66 13.62
CA ILE A 58 2.71 3.92 12.81
C ILE A 58 2.29 4.81 11.64
N GLY A 59 2.62 6.10 11.71
CA GLY A 59 2.45 7.03 10.59
C GLY A 59 3.67 6.96 9.67
N GLN A 60 3.45 6.67 8.39
CA GLN A 60 4.51 6.60 7.40
C GLN A 60 3.93 6.90 6.00
N GLN A 61 4.77 7.08 4.97
CA GLN A 61 4.32 7.67 3.72
C GLN A 61 3.72 6.68 2.72
N VAL A 62 4.30 5.48 2.56
CA VAL A 62 4.02 4.56 1.44
C VAL A 62 3.34 3.28 1.88
N LEU A 63 2.68 2.55 0.97
CA LEU A 63 2.03 1.27 1.31
C LEU A 63 3.02 0.26 1.87
N MET A 64 2.62 -0.38 2.98
CA MET A 64 3.39 -1.42 3.66
C MET A 64 2.91 -2.83 3.30
N ALA A 65 1.63 -2.98 3.00
CA ALA A 65 1.07 -4.25 2.53
C ALA A 65 1.73 -4.68 1.21
N GLN A 66 1.98 -5.96 1.07
CA GLN A 66 2.38 -6.53 -0.23
C GLN A 66 1.18 -6.49 -1.17
N VAL A 67 1.35 -5.83 -2.33
CA VAL A 67 0.30 -5.67 -3.33
C VAL A 67 0.86 -5.98 -4.72
N TYR A 68 0.16 -6.82 -5.46
CA TYR A 68 0.46 -7.18 -6.84
C TYR A 68 -0.57 -6.61 -7.79
N LEU A 69 -0.15 -6.27 -9.01
CA LEU A 69 -1.09 -5.80 -10.03
C LEU A 69 -2.03 -6.92 -10.45
N PRO A 70 -3.35 -6.68 -10.43
CA PRO A 70 -4.34 -7.65 -10.87
C PRO A 70 -4.23 -8.01 -12.36
N THR A 71 -4.79 -9.17 -12.70
CA THR A 71 -4.81 -9.70 -14.08
C THR A 71 -5.48 -8.77 -15.09
N ILE A 72 -6.40 -7.91 -14.64
CA ILE A 72 -7.05 -6.92 -15.52
C ILE A 72 -6.03 -6.05 -16.27
N PHE A 73 -4.89 -5.72 -15.64
CA PHE A 73 -3.84 -4.92 -16.30
C PHE A 73 -3.25 -5.62 -17.52
N ALA A 74 -3.05 -6.93 -17.48
CA ALA A 74 -2.54 -7.69 -18.63
C ALA A 74 -3.51 -7.68 -19.84
N ASN A 75 -4.78 -7.44 -19.60
CA ASN A 75 -5.84 -7.45 -20.61
C ASN A 75 -6.25 -6.06 -21.10
N MET A 76 -5.63 -4.99 -20.60
CA MET A 76 -5.95 -3.63 -21.03
C MET A 76 -5.45 -3.35 -22.44
N ASN A 77 -6.22 -2.54 -23.17
CA ASN A 77 -5.82 -2.12 -24.50
C ASN A 77 -4.67 -1.10 -24.44
N LYS A 78 -3.50 -1.51 -24.91
CA LYS A 78 -2.30 -0.66 -24.95
C LYS A 78 -2.55 0.71 -25.61
N LYS A 79 -3.41 0.77 -26.64
CA LYS A 79 -3.65 1.99 -27.43
C LYS A 79 -4.37 3.10 -26.64
N ILE A 80 -5.05 2.76 -25.54
CA ILE A 80 -5.79 3.74 -24.72
C ILE A 80 -5.01 4.17 -23.47
N LEU A 81 -3.85 3.58 -23.23
CA LEU A 81 -3.03 3.85 -22.05
C LEU A 81 -1.84 4.74 -22.41
N PRO A 82 -1.47 5.70 -21.55
CA PRO A 82 -0.22 6.42 -21.67
C PRO A 82 1.00 5.48 -21.69
N ASP A 83 2.03 5.84 -22.43
CA ASP A 83 3.22 4.97 -22.64
C ASP A 83 3.90 4.53 -21.34
N TYR A 84 3.96 5.41 -20.33
CA TYR A 84 4.57 5.08 -19.05
C TYR A 84 3.85 3.96 -18.28
N LEU A 85 2.58 3.67 -18.62
CA LEU A 85 1.79 2.59 -18.04
C LEU A 85 1.97 1.25 -18.78
N HIS A 86 2.58 1.24 -19.96
CA HIS A 86 2.70 0.00 -20.75
C HIS A 86 3.49 -1.10 -20.02
N LYS A 87 4.41 -0.74 -19.13
CA LYS A 87 5.12 -1.72 -18.28
C LYS A 87 4.18 -2.55 -17.41
N TYR A 88 3.10 -1.95 -16.93
CA TYR A 88 2.13 -2.61 -16.07
C TYR A 88 1.33 -3.69 -16.80
N LEU A 89 1.15 -3.58 -18.13
CA LEU A 89 0.53 -4.61 -18.96
C LEU A 89 1.31 -5.93 -18.92
N LYS A 90 2.65 -5.85 -18.79
CA LYS A 90 3.53 -7.04 -18.77
C LYS A 90 3.54 -7.74 -17.40
N ILE A 91 3.07 -7.10 -16.36
CA ILE A 91 3.14 -7.63 -14.98
C ILE A 91 1.78 -7.85 -14.32
N GLY A 92 0.69 -7.49 -14.99
CA GLY A 92 -0.67 -7.82 -14.52
C GLY A 92 -0.84 -9.31 -14.30
N GLY A 93 -1.30 -9.74 -13.13
CA GLY A 93 -1.49 -11.14 -12.76
C GLY A 93 -0.21 -11.96 -12.59
N VAL A 94 0.97 -11.34 -12.67
CA VAL A 94 2.27 -12.04 -12.62
C VAL A 94 2.73 -12.34 -11.19
N ASN A 95 2.14 -11.69 -10.18
CA ASN A 95 2.50 -11.81 -8.77
C ASN A 95 3.95 -11.40 -8.47
N VAL A 96 4.33 -10.24 -8.98
CA VAL A 96 5.56 -9.55 -8.63
C VAL A 96 5.26 -8.15 -8.10
N PRO A 97 6.08 -7.63 -7.15
CA PRO A 97 5.97 -6.25 -6.71
C PRO A 97 6.04 -5.27 -7.89
N PHE A 98 5.13 -4.32 -7.94
CA PHE A 98 5.12 -3.32 -9.02
C PHE A 98 5.56 -1.92 -8.56
N ASN A 99 5.40 -1.63 -7.26
CA ASN A 99 5.82 -0.37 -6.65
C ASN A 99 7.02 -0.62 -5.73
N THR A 100 8.22 -0.45 -6.28
CA THR A 100 9.48 -0.67 -5.56
C THR A 100 9.91 0.53 -4.73
N ASP A 101 9.24 1.68 -4.86
CA ASP A 101 9.44 2.84 -3.98
C ASP A 101 8.67 2.66 -2.66
N ALA A 102 7.69 1.77 -2.62
CA ALA A 102 7.01 1.35 -1.41
C ALA A 102 7.73 0.18 -0.70
N TRP A 103 7.18 -0.30 0.40
CA TRP A 103 7.78 -1.40 1.19
C TRP A 103 7.94 -2.71 0.42
N ASP A 104 7.26 -2.89 -0.70
CA ASP A 104 7.47 -4.02 -1.59
C ASP A 104 8.86 -4.02 -2.26
N GLY A 105 9.52 -2.86 -2.35
CA GLY A 105 10.91 -2.74 -2.75
C GLY A 105 11.92 -3.08 -1.65
N TYR A 106 11.47 -3.22 -0.39
CA TYR A 106 12.33 -3.39 0.79
C TYR A 106 11.89 -4.58 1.66
N PRO A 107 11.70 -5.77 1.08
CA PRO A 107 11.08 -6.89 1.79
C PRO A 107 11.84 -7.30 3.05
N LYS A 108 13.17 -7.29 3.05
CA LYS A 108 13.96 -7.64 4.24
C LYS A 108 13.84 -6.62 5.36
N GLU A 109 13.79 -5.34 5.05
CA GLU A 109 13.61 -4.33 6.08
C GLU A 109 12.17 -4.33 6.61
N ARG A 110 11.18 -4.56 5.76
CA ARG A 110 9.78 -4.77 6.18
C ARG A 110 9.66 -5.91 7.19
N GLU A 111 10.31 -7.06 6.93
CA GLU A 111 10.29 -8.17 7.88
C GLU A 111 10.98 -7.85 9.20
N ARG A 112 12.08 -7.09 9.18
CA ARG A 112 12.70 -6.58 10.43
C ARG A 112 11.75 -5.67 11.20
N LEU A 113 11.07 -4.75 10.51
CA LEU A 113 10.08 -3.88 11.13
C LEU A 113 8.93 -4.71 11.70
N PHE A 114 8.41 -5.68 10.98
CA PHE A 114 7.33 -6.56 11.46
C PHE A 114 7.71 -7.33 12.72
N LYS A 115 8.98 -7.79 12.86
CA LYS A 115 9.47 -8.39 14.10
C LYS A 115 9.38 -7.44 15.30
N GLU A 116 9.65 -6.15 15.09
CA GLU A 116 9.49 -5.16 16.15
C GLU A 116 8.00 -4.87 16.41
N LEU A 117 7.18 -4.68 15.38
CA LEU A 117 5.74 -4.37 15.51
C LEU A 117 4.96 -5.47 16.24
N LYS A 118 5.34 -6.74 16.10
CA LYS A 118 4.76 -7.86 16.87
C LYS A 118 4.90 -7.74 18.38
N LYS A 119 5.80 -6.88 18.86
CA LYS A 119 5.97 -6.61 20.29
C LYS A 119 4.94 -5.62 20.83
N ALA A 120 4.25 -4.89 19.98
CA ALA A 120 3.13 -4.03 20.34
C ALA A 120 1.86 -4.85 20.59
N ASP A 121 0.83 -4.23 21.19
CA ASP A 121 -0.49 -4.91 21.33
C ASP A 121 -1.21 -4.89 19.98
N SER A 122 -1.81 -3.80 19.58
CA SER A 122 -2.54 -3.69 18.31
C SER A 122 -1.90 -2.63 17.43
N VAL A 123 -1.58 -3.00 16.18
CA VAL A 123 -0.87 -2.13 15.25
C VAL A 123 -1.83 -1.61 14.19
N LEU A 124 -1.83 -0.27 14.03
CA LEU A 124 -2.41 0.42 12.91
C LEU A 124 -1.31 1.17 12.16
N VAL A 125 -1.24 0.96 10.85
CA VAL A 125 -0.32 1.69 9.98
C VAL A 125 -1.12 2.68 9.16
N LEU A 126 -0.73 3.95 9.18
CA LEU A 126 -1.36 5.02 8.40
C LEU A 126 -0.43 5.39 7.26
N THR A 127 -0.95 5.34 6.03
CA THR A 127 -0.17 5.56 4.81
C THR A 127 -0.86 6.53 3.85
N GLY A 128 -0.12 6.98 2.85
CA GLY A 128 -0.60 7.84 1.76
C GLY A 128 0.00 7.43 0.42
N ASP A 129 0.52 8.40 -0.34
CA ASP A 129 1.27 8.28 -1.58
C ASP A 129 0.48 7.78 -2.80
N THR A 130 -0.28 6.71 -2.67
CA THR A 130 -0.96 6.06 -3.81
C THR A 130 -2.18 6.82 -4.33
N HIS A 131 -2.60 7.85 -3.61
CA HIS A 131 -3.76 8.68 -3.91
C HIS A 131 -5.12 7.95 -3.88
N ASN A 132 -5.13 6.67 -3.54
CA ASN A 132 -6.32 5.85 -3.34
C ASN A 132 -6.53 5.56 -1.84
N SER A 133 -7.76 5.23 -1.50
CA SER A 133 -8.09 4.68 -0.18
C SER A 133 -7.76 3.19 -0.14
N TRP A 134 -7.18 2.74 0.97
CA TRP A 134 -6.85 1.33 1.18
C TRP A 134 -7.22 0.89 2.60
N LEU A 135 -7.68 -0.35 2.70
CA LEU A 135 -7.80 -1.06 3.96
C LEU A 135 -7.15 -2.44 3.77
N ASN A 136 -5.99 -2.62 4.37
CA ASN A 136 -5.17 -3.81 4.18
C ASN A 136 -4.91 -4.52 5.51
N ASN A 137 -4.84 -5.85 5.47
CA ASN A 137 -4.21 -6.62 6.52
C ASN A 137 -2.72 -6.77 6.24
N LEU A 138 -1.89 -6.62 7.26
CA LEU A 138 -0.46 -6.85 7.18
C LEU A 138 -0.13 -8.24 7.70
N TYR A 139 0.64 -9.00 6.91
CA TYR A 139 1.14 -10.32 7.27
C TYR A 139 2.64 -10.39 7.02
N ASP A 140 3.36 -11.05 7.92
CA ASP A 140 4.77 -11.37 7.71
C ASP A 140 4.97 -12.52 6.71
N GLU A 141 6.23 -12.85 6.41
CA GLU A 141 6.61 -13.94 5.51
C GLU A 141 6.07 -15.32 5.93
N ASN A 142 5.75 -15.50 7.22
CA ASN A 142 5.18 -16.73 7.77
C ASN A 142 3.64 -16.68 7.89
N ASN A 143 2.98 -15.70 7.28
CA ASN A 143 1.55 -15.44 7.36
C ASN A 143 1.02 -15.12 8.76
N ASN A 144 1.83 -14.68 9.69
CA ASN A 144 1.33 -14.17 10.96
C ASN A 144 0.78 -12.75 10.75
N PHE A 145 -0.38 -12.49 11.32
CA PHE A 145 -0.99 -11.18 11.32
C PHE A 145 -0.17 -10.18 12.14
N ILE A 146 0.09 -9.01 11.57
CA ILE A 146 0.87 -7.93 12.19
C ILE A 146 -0.03 -6.78 12.63
N GLY A 147 -0.97 -6.39 11.79
CA GLY A 147 -1.83 -5.24 12.02
C GLY A 147 -2.65 -4.88 10.79
N VAL A 148 -3.34 -3.75 10.87
CA VAL A 148 -4.15 -3.20 9.78
C VAL A 148 -3.48 -1.94 9.25
N GLU A 149 -3.39 -1.83 7.93
CA GLU A 149 -2.96 -0.64 7.23
C GLU A 149 -4.16 0.11 6.68
N ILE A 150 -4.12 1.44 6.83
CA ILE A 150 -5.13 2.38 6.39
C ILE A 150 -4.44 3.38 5.47
N GLY A 151 -4.65 3.26 4.16
CA GLY A 151 -4.16 4.19 3.16
C GLY A 151 -5.19 5.29 2.92
N THR A 152 -4.78 6.56 3.08
CA THR A 152 -5.67 7.70 2.89
C THR A 152 -5.76 8.11 1.41
N PRO A 153 -6.94 8.57 0.93
CA PRO A 153 -7.07 9.12 -0.41
C PRO A 153 -6.28 10.42 -0.55
N ALA A 154 -6.06 10.85 -1.79
CA ALA A 154 -5.52 12.18 -2.06
C ALA A 154 -6.53 13.28 -1.72
N ILE A 155 -6.03 14.45 -1.30
CA ILE A 155 -6.86 15.65 -1.18
C ILE A 155 -7.19 16.22 -2.56
N SER A 156 -6.21 16.25 -3.49
CA SER A 156 -6.39 16.84 -4.82
C SER A 156 -5.62 16.15 -5.95
N SER A 157 -4.62 15.33 -5.64
CA SER A 157 -3.80 14.65 -6.64
C SER A 157 -4.61 13.63 -7.45
N PRO A 158 -4.23 13.35 -8.72
CA PRO A 158 -4.86 12.32 -9.53
C PRO A 158 -4.85 10.94 -8.86
N ASN A 159 -5.91 10.19 -9.00
CA ASN A 159 -6.05 8.82 -8.50
C ASN A 159 -6.40 7.85 -9.65
N THR A 160 -6.84 6.63 -9.32
CA THR A 160 -7.09 5.60 -10.33
C THR A 160 -8.12 6.03 -11.38
N ILE A 161 -9.21 6.69 -11.00
CA ILE A 161 -10.24 7.11 -11.98
C ILE A 161 -9.73 8.19 -12.94
N ASP A 162 -8.85 9.06 -12.49
CA ASP A 162 -8.27 10.10 -13.34
C ASP A 162 -7.36 9.49 -14.42
N THR A 163 -6.78 8.31 -14.15
CA THR A 163 -5.87 7.62 -15.06
C THR A 163 -6.59 6.58 -15.93
N PHE A 164 -7.51 5.81 -15.37
CA PHE A 164 -8.11 4.64 -16.01
C PHE A 164 -9.61 4.78 -16.32
N GLY A 165 -10.24 5.88 -15.88
CA GLY A 165 -11.65 6.17 -16.17
C GLY A 165 -12.57 5.02 -15.74
N SER A 166 -13.42 4.54 -16.64
CA SER A 166 -14.41 3.48 -16.38
C SER A 166 -13.81 2.10 -16.02
N LEU A 167 -12.51 1.90 -16.21
CA LEU A 167 -11.84 0.66 -15.81
C LEU A 167 -11.58 0.59 -14.30
N THR A 168 -11.76 1.68 -13.57
CA THR A 168 -11.45 1.78 -12.13
C THR A 168 -12.17 0.72 -11.31
N ASP A 169 -13.46 0.48 -11.55
CA ASP A 169 -14.23 -0.56 -10.82
C ASP A 169 -13.58 -1.94 -10.95
N GLY A 170 -13.24 -2.34 -12.16
CA GLY A 170 -12.58 -3.62 -12.41
C GLY A 170 -11.17 -3.71 -11.81
N ILE A 171 -10.46 -2.59 -11.74
CA ILE A 171 -9.14 -2.51 -11.09
C ILE A 171 -9.29 -2.70 -9.57
N GLU A 172 -10.24 -2.02 -8.93
CA GLU A 172 -10.51 -2.13 -7.50
C GLU A 172 -10.91 -3.56 -7.13
N GLU A 173 -11.86 -4.14 -7.86
CA GLU A 173 -12.28 -5.54 -7.70
C GLU A 173 -11.12 -6.51 -7.87
N GLY A 174 -10.27 -6.28 -8.88
CA GLY A 174 -9.08 -7.07 -9.14
C GLY A 174 -8.10 -7.03 -7.97
N PHE A 175 -7.83 -5.85 -7.41
CA PHE A 175 -6.96 -5.71 -6.24
C PHE A 175 -7.51 -6.49 -5.04
N ILE A 176 -8.78 -6.37 -4.74
CA ILE A 176 -9.43 -7.06 -3.61
C ILE A 176 -9.40 -8.57 -3.82
N LYS A 177 -9.73 -9.05 -5.02
CA LYS A 177 -9.84 -10.48 -5.32
C LYS A 177 -8.49 -11.20 -5.39
N GLU A 178 -7.48 -10.55 -5.98
CA GLU A 178 -6.21 -11.20 -6.29
C GLU A 178 -5.12 -10.96 -5.24
N ASN A 179 -5.36 -10.06 -4.26
CA ASN A 179 -4.42 -9.76 -3.18
C ASN A 179 -5.02 -10.07 -1.82
N LYS A 180 -4.55 -11.11 -1.15
CA LYS A 180 -5.04 -11.52 0.18
C LYS A 180 -4.96 -10.43 1.25
N ASN A 181 -3.98 -9.52 1.10
CA ASN A 181 -3.75 -8.43 2.03
C ASN A 181 -4.77 -7.30 1.85
N VAL A 182 -5.25 -7.07 0.63
CA VAL A 182 -6.20 -6.00 0.32
C VAL A 182 -7.61 -6.45 0.70
N LYS A 183 -8.24 -5.72 1.61
CA LYS A 183 -9.61 -5.99 2.06
C LYS A 183 -10.61 -5.04 1.45
N TRP A 184 -10.16 -3.84 1.14
CA TRP A 184 -10.94 -2.85 0.44
C TRP A 184 -10.02 -1.79 -0.15
N THR A 185 -10.39 -1.24 -1.30
CA THR A 185 -9.74 -0.10 -1.94
C THR A 185 -10.76 0.71 -2.71
N GLU A 186 -10.50 2.01 -2.82
CA GLU A 186 -11.32 2.97 -3.57
C GLU A 186 -10.40 4.01 -4.20
N GLY A 187 -10.49 4.19 -5.49
CA GLY A 187 -9.64 5.10 -6.26
C GLY A 187 -10.41 6.09 -7.13
N LYS A 188 -11.66 6.42 -6.78
CA LYS A 188 -12.53 7.33 -7.55
C LYS A 188 -12.62 8.71 -6.94
N HIS A 189 -12.63 8.81 -5.62
CA HIS A 189 -12.92 10.05 -4.93
C HIS A 189 -11.69 10.66 -4.25
N LYS A 190 -11.75 11.95 -4.05
CA LYS A 190 -10.80 12.73 -3.26
C LYS A 190 -11.39 12.94 -1.87
N GLY A 191 -10.52 13.07 -0.87
CA GLY A 191 -11.01 13.25 0.49
C GLY A 191 -9.93 13.06 1.54
N TYR A 192 -10.37 12.55 2.70
CA TYR A 192 -9.49 12.32 3.84
C TYR A 192 -10.00 11.15 4.69
N THR A 193 -9.18 10.69 5.59
CA THR A 193 -9.53 9.63 6.54
C THR A 193 -9.63 10.17 7.95
N LEU A 194 -10.73 9.85 8.63
CA LEU A 194 -10.91 10.08 10.06
C LEU A 194 -10.71 8.76 10.81
N LEU A 195 -9.91 8.83 11.87
CA LEU A 195 -9.66 7.71 12.76
C LEU A 195 -10.13 8.06 14.18
N LYS A 196 -11.07 7.26 14.69
CA LYS A 196 -11.53 7.37 16.07
C LYS A 196 -11.17 6.12 16.85
N LEU A 197 -10.32 6.27 17.85
CA LEU A 197 -9.82 5.18 18.67
C LEU A 197 -10.55 5.08 20.00
N THR A 198 -10.95 3.87 20.36
CA THR A 198 -11.40 3.49 21.69
C THR A 198 -10.58 2.30 22.19
N LYS A 199 -10.80 1.83 23.41
CA LYS A 199 -10.14 0.63 23.91
C LYS A 199 -10.53 -0.63 23.12
N ASP A 200 -11.75 -0.67 22.59
CA ASP A 200 -12.35 -1.88 22.02
C ASP A 200 -12.31 -1.91 20.49
N LYS A 201 -12.19 -0.75 19.85
CA LYS A 201 -12.16 -0.64 18.38
C LYS A 201 -11.52 0.65 17.90
N SER A 202 -11.08 0.62 16.67
CA SER A 202 -10.79 1.78 15.84
C SER A 202 -11.90 1.93 14.79
N GLU A 203 -12.58 3.07 14.76
CA GLU A 203 -13.52 3.44 13.69
C GLU A 203 -12.74 4.22 12.62
N VAL A 204 -12.68 3.67 11.41
CA VAL A 204 -12.05 4.28 10.24
C VAL A 204 -13.15 4.81 9.34
N SER A 205 -13.10 6.08 8.99
CA SER A 205 -14.06 6.71 8.07
C SER A 205 -13.31 7.39 6.94
N PHE A 206 -13.49 6.87 5.72
CA PHE A 206 -13.01 7.53 4.51
C PHE A 206 -14.10 8.51 4.05
N VAL A 207 -13.80 9.79 4.11
CA VAL A 207 -14.75 10.87 3.82
C VAL A 207 -14.41 11.50 2.48
N TYR A 208 -15.36 11.51 1.56
CA TYR A 208 -15.16 11.94 0.19
C TYR A 208 -15.92 13.23 -0.13
N VAL A 209 -15.39 13.97 -1.10
CA VAL A 209 -15.99 15.20 -1.60
C VAL A 209 -16.34 15.08 -3.07
N ASN A 210 -17.40 15.79 -3.50
CA ASN A 210 -17.87 15.76 -4.88
C ASN A 210 -16.92 16.44 -5.86
N THR A 211 -16.11 17.37 -5.41
CA THR A 211 -15.16 18.09 -6.24
C THR A 211 -14.02 18.72 -5.42
N VAL A 212 -12.86 18.82 -6.03
CA VAL A 212 -11.70 19.57 -5.52
C VAL A 212 -11.37 20.76 -6.44
N LYS A 213 -12.17 20.97 -7.49
CA LYS A 213 -11.99 22.06 -8.47
C LYS A 213 -12.74 23.33 -8.09
N SER A 214 -13.56 23.30 -7.02
CA SER A 214 -14.33 24.43 -6.50
C SER A 214 -14.09 24.59 -5.01
N LYS A 215 -14.17 25.85 -4.53
CA LYS A 215 -14.17 26.15 -3.10
C LYS A 215 -15.50 25.77 -2.43
N VAL A 216 -16.57 25.64 -3.23
CA VAL A 216 -17.86 25.11 -2.78
C VAL A 216 -17.88 23.62 -3.10
N TYR A 217 -17.95 22.81 -2.07
CA TYR A 217 -17.97 21.35 -2.18
C TYR A 217 -18.92 20.76 -1.15
N GLU A 218 -19.30 19.51 -1.37
CA GLU A 218 -20.14 18.74 -0.47
C GLU A 218 -19.46 17.39 -0.16
N VAL A 219 -19.68 16.89 1.04
CA VAL A 219 -19.36 15.52 1.39
C VAL A 219 -20.41 14.62 0.74
N ILE A 220 -19.97 13.72 -0.14
CA ILE A 220 -20.86 12.89 -0.95
C ILE A 220 -21.01 11.46 -0.42
N ASP A 221 -19.99 10.95 0.21
CA ASP A 221 -19.99 9.59 0.73
C ASP A 221 -19.03 9.44 1.90
N THR A 222 -19.22 8.37 2.68
CA THR A 222 -18.34 8.00 3.78
C THR A 222 -18.35 6.49 3.96
N ASN A 223 -17.24 5.84 3.59
CA ASN A 223 -17.05 4.42 3.86
C ASN A 223 -16.51 4.23 5.27
N LYS A 224 -17.19 3.41 6.08
CA LYS A 224 -16.87 3.20 7.50
C LYS A 224 -16.51 1.76 7.79
N PHE A 225 -15.42 1.58 8.52
CA PHE A 225 -14.95 0.28 8.96
C PHE A 225 -14.66 0.29 10.45
N ASN A 226 -14.83 -0.88 11.08
CA ASN A 226 -14.44 -1.10 12.47
C ASN A 226 -13.29 -2.09 12.53
N VAL A 227 -12.16 -1.65 13.03
CA VAL A 227 -10.99 -2.50 13.28
C VAL A 227 -10.96 -2.86 14.75
N LYS A 228 -11.00 -4.16 15.06
CA LYS A 228 -10.84 -4.65 16.43
C LYS A 228 -9.36 -4.86 16.75
N PRO A 229 -8.96 -4.71 18.02
CA PRO A 229 -7.58 -4.99 18.43
C PRO A 229 -7.15 -6.41 18.04
N ASN A 230 -5.94 -6.53 17.49
CA ASN A 230 -5.31 -7.79 17.09
C ASN A 230 -6.18 -8.71 16.21
N THR A 231 -7.09 -8.13 15.44
CA THR A 231 -8.02 -8.91 14.62
C THR A 231 -7.91 -8.46 13.16
N PRO A 232 -7.65 -9.39 12.24
CA PRO A 232 -7.67 -9.06 10.82
C PRO A 232 -9.07 -8.65 10.36
N ILE A 233 -9.13 -7.80 9.35
CA ILE A 233 -10.35 -7.50 8.61
C ILE A 233 -10.72 -8.74 7.77
N ILE A 234 -11.98 -9.11 7.80
CA ILE A 234 -12.52 -10.25 7.06
C ILE A 234 -12.97 -9.82 5.67
#